data_6bfec170448c662ce2470a566b64eb2e
#
_entry.id   6bfec170448c662ce2470a566b64eb2e
#
_cell.length_a   1.000
_cell.length_b   1.000
_cell.length_c   1.000
_cell.angle_alpha   90.00
_cell.angle_beta   90.00
_cell.angle_gamma   90.00
#
_symmetry.space_group_name_H-M   'P 1'
#
loop_
_entity.id
_entity.type
_entity.pdbx_description
1 polymer ?
#
loop_
_entity_poly.entity_id
_entity_poly.type
_entity_poly.pdbx_seq_one_letter_code
_entity_poly.pdbx_strand_id
1 'polypeptide(L)'
;MHMNENIFEKARKVGIEEILQRLGARRAGGRGTRLLYHCPFREDRNPSMYVNTDKGTWVDMANPDENKGDGIKLVEFTLTMRPLEAARYIVGENADATEARPQTCNQRRAHETRTCQYSVHDLEHPALIEYLASRGIPDKLAKKLCKEIHVGRLFYIGFPSQNGGYELRNKLGKRTLGKKNLSVLGTGDKAIIFEGFMDFLSHLRIYGYLADHRYIVLNSVCNVEKVIEHFNIFGMPQHVELWLDNDEAGRNAAVTLSDKLTCIVEDMASVYAPYNDLNDWLVASR
;
A
#
# COMPACT_ATOMS: atom_id res chain seq x y z
N MET A 1 -17.30 23.32 -34.73
CA MET A 1 -16.33 23.45 -33.63
C MET A 1 -15.97 22.05 -33.16
N HIS A 2 -14.92 21.43 -33.69
CA HIS A 2 -14.45 20.14 -33.19
C HIS A 2 -13.67 20.39 -31.92
N MET A 3 -14.23 20.01 -30.78
CA MET A 3 -13.48 19.95 -29.53
C MET A 3 -12.36 18.90 -29.72
N ASN A 4 -11.09 19.32 -29.60
CA ASN A 4 -9.94 18.43 -29.63
C ASN A 4 -10.06 17.48 -28.43
N GLU A 5 -10.52 16.26 -28.68
CA GLU A 5 -10.64 15.22 -27.65
C GLU A 5 -9.23 14.86 -27.16
N ASN A 6 -9.06 14.88 -25.82
CA ASN A 6 -7.77 14.58 -25.19
C ASN A 6 -7.34 13.15 -25.52
N ILE A 7 -6.05 12.94 -25.85
CA ILE A 7 -5.50 11.63 -26.21
C ILE A 7 -5.79 10.54 -25.18
N PHE A 8 -5.86 10.89 -23.89
CA PHE A 8 -6.23 9.96 -22.82
C PHE A 8 -7.70 9.51 -22.91
N GLU A 9 -8.59 10.40 -23.34
CA GLU A 9 -10.02 10.06 -23.53
C GLU A 9 -10.17 9.12 -24.73
N LYS A 10 -9.45 9.38 -25.82
CA LYS A 10 -9.41 8.49 -26.99
C LYS A 10 -8.85 7.12 -26.60
N ALA A 11 -7.77 7.07 -25.86
CA ALA A 11 -7.15 5.82 -25.43
C ALA A 11 -8.07 4.97 -24.53
N ARG A 12 -8.86 5.60 -23.64
CA ARG A 12 -9.82 4.90 -22.77
C ARG A 12 -11.03 4.33 -23.51
N LYS A 13 -11.32 4.81 -24.73
CA LYS A 13 -12.39 4.24 -25.57
C LYS A 13 -11.98 2.95 -26.26
N VAL A 14 -10.70 2.66 -26.33
CA VAL A 14 -10.20 1.38 -26.88
C VAL A 14 -10.45 0.27 -25.87
N GLY A 15 -11.11 -0.80 -26.31
CA GLY A 15 -11.43 -1.94 -25.45
C GLY A 15 -10.19 -2.61 -24.87
N ILE A 16 -10.26 -2.99 -23.59
CA ILE A 16 -9.11 -3.58 -22.90
C ILE A 16 -8.68 -4.92 -23.52
N GLU A 17 -9.58 -5.68 -24.14
CA GLU A 17 -9.26 -6.93 -24.85
C GLU A 17 -8.42 -6.66 -26.10
N GLU A 18 -8.70 -5.59 -26.82
CA GLU A 18 -7.92 -5.16 -27.97
C GLU A 18 -6.49 -4.76 -27.55
N ILE A 19 -6.37 -4.03 -26.44
CA ILE A 19 -5.08 -3.66 -25.85
C ILE A 19 -4.30 -4.93 -25.47
N LEU A 20 -4.93 -5.89 -24.80
CA LEU A 20 -4.32 -7.16 -24.40
C LEU A 20 -3.86 -7.98 -25.61
N GLN A 21 -4.64 -7.99 -26.68
CA GLN A 21 -4.26 -8.66 -27.93
C GLN A 21 -3.03 -8.02 -28.57
N ARG A 22 -2.97 -6.69 -28.60
CA ARG A 22 -1.79 -5.94 -29.12
C ARG A 22 -0.54 -6.17 -28.26
N LEU A 23 -0.70 -6.36 -26.96
CA LEU A 23 0.38 -6.70 -26.05
C LEU A 23 0.80 -8.17 -26.07
N GLY A 24 0.12 -9.00 -26.87
CA GLY A 24 0.40 -10.44 -26.93
C GLY A 24 0.04 -11.20 -25.65
N ALA A 25 -0.87 -10.66 -24.83
CA ALA A 25 -1.27 -11.26 -23.56
C ALA A 25 -2.02 -12.58 -23.79
N ARG A 26 -1.64 -13.64 -23.07
CA ARG A 26 -2.21 -14.98 -23.20
C ARG A 26 -3.42 -15.15 -22.29
N ARG A 27 -4.59 -15.34 -22.88
CA ARG A 27 -5.81 -15.67 -22.14
C ARG A 27 -5.73 -17.11 -21.61
N ALA A 28 -6.09 -17.28 -20.34
CA ALA A 28 -6.10 -18.57 -19.66
C ALA A 28 -7.53 -19.06 -19.36
N GLY A 29 -8.53 -18.16 -19.31
CA GLY A 29 -9.90 -18.54 -18.98
C GLY A 29 -10.83 -17.34 -18.78
N GLY A 30 -11.88 -17.56 -17.98
CA GLY A 30 -12.92 -16.58 -17.68
C GLY A 30 -14.16 -16.68 -18.59
N ARG A 31 -15.27 -16.09 -18.13
CA ARG A 31 -16.55 -16.07 -18.86
C ARG A 31 -17.18 -14.67 -18.76
N GLY A 32 -17.92 -14.30 -19.80
CA GLY A 32 -18.61 -13.00 -19.90
C GLY A 32 -17.59 -11.88 -19.79
N THR A 33 -17.86 -10.93 -18.91
CA THR A 33 -17.05 -9.71 -18.72
C THR A 33 -15.86 -9.88 -17.78
N ARG A 34 -15.69 -11.06 -17.17
CA ARG A 34 -14.57 -11.39 -16.27
C ARG A 34 -13.67 -12.44 -16.90
N LEU A 35 -12.54 -11.99 -17.38
CA LEU A 35 -11.55 -12.81 -18.08
C LEU A 35 -10.30 -13.01 -17.21
N LEU A 36 -9.62 -14.14 -17.41
CA LEU A 36 -8.38 -14.49 -16.73
C LEU A 36 -7.25 -14.60 -17.74
N TYR A 37 -6.17 -13.90 -17.48
CA TYR A 37 -4.97 -13.87 -18.33
C TYR A 37 -3.71 -14.23 -17.53
N HIS A 38 -2.70 -14.70 -18.25
CA HIS A 38 -1.34 -14.63 -17.75
C HIS A 38 -0.89 -13.16 -17.76
N CYS A 39 -0.19 -12.75 -16.73
CA CYS A 39 0.29 -11.37 -16.60
C CYS A 39 1.32 -11.04 -17.68
N PRO A 40 1.10 -10.01 -18.56
CA PRO A 40 1.98 -9.76 -19.71
C PRO A 40 3.29 -9.05 -19.34
N PHE A 41 3.40 -8.47 -18.17
CA PHE A 41 4.56 -7.69 -17.74
C PHE A 41 5.49 -8.42 -16.75
N ARG A 42 5.26 -9.71 -16.53
CA ARG A 42 6.14 -10.58 -15.72
C ARG A 42 6.02 -12.03 -16.17
N GLU A 43 6.97 -12.88 -15.80
CA GLU A 43 6.83 -14.32 -15.96
C GLU A 43 5.69 -14.84 -15.08
N ASP A 44 4.68 -15.42 -15.69
CA ASP A 44 3.47 -15.89 -15.01
C ASP A 44 3.19 -17.34 -15.39
N ARG A 45 3.57 -18.28 -14.51
CA ARG A 45 3.33 -19.72 -14.71
C ARG A 45 1.90 -20.10 -14.44
N ASN A 46 1.26 -19.43 -13.45
CA ASN A 46 -0.13 -19.64 -13.08
C ASN A 46 -0.89 -18.35 -13.36
N PRO A 47 -1.94 -18.36 -14.22
CA PRO A 47 -2.65 -17.15 -14.58
C PRO A 47 -3.25 -16.47 -13.35
N SER A 48 -2.98 -15.19 -13.20
CA SER A 48 -3.34 -14.43 -12.01
C SER A 48 -3.95 -13.06 -12.31
N MET A 49 -3.94 -12.60 -13.56
CA MET A 49 -4.47 -11.30 -13.92
C MET A 49 -5.94 -11.40 -14.34
N TYR A 50 -6.82 -10.82 -13.50
CA TYR A 50 -8.25 -10.69 -13.81
C TYR A 50 -8.52 -9.40 -14.55
N VAL A 51 -9.34 -9.49 -15.58
CA VAL A 51 -9.72 -8.38 -16.47
C VAL A 51 -11.24 -8.24 -16.46
N ASN A 52 -11.73 -7.02 -16.26
CA ASN A 52 -13.14 -6.69 -16.43
C ASN A 52 -13.31 -5.88 -17.71
N THR A 53 -13.93 -6.48 -18.72
CA THR A 53 -14.08 -5.88 -20.05
C THR A 53 -15.09 -4.74 -20.09
N ASP A 54 -16.14 -4.77 -19.26
CA ASP A 54 -17.14 -3.70 -19.18
C ASP A 54 -16.55 -2.42 -18.57
N LYS A 55 -15.72 -2.58 -17.54
CA LYS A 55 -15.07 -1.46 -16.86
C LYS A 55 -13.75 -1.04 -17.50
N GLY A 56 -13.22 -1.84 -18.43
CA GLY A 56 -11.89 -1.61 -19.02
C GLY A 56 -10.76 -1.66 -17.99
N THR A 57 -10.89 -2.48 -16.93
CA THR A 57 -9.93 -2.54 -15.82
C THR A 57 -9.33 -3.93 -15.63
N TRP A 58 -8.18 -3.97 -14.98
CA TRP A 58 -7.49 -5.22 -14.66
C TRP A 58 -6.87 -5.17 -13.26
N VAL A 59 -6.63 -6.34 -12.70
CA VAL A 59 -5.92 -6.55 -11.43
C VAL A 59 -5.11 -7.84 -11.49
N ASP A 60 -3.83 -7.79 -11.13
CA ASP A 60 -2.99 -8.99 -10.95
C ASP A 60 -3.04 -9.44 -9.49
N MET A 61 -3.63 -10.60 -9.24
CA MET A 61 -3.81 -11.15 -7.90
C MET A 61 -2.50 -11.55 -7.21
N ALA A 62 -1.39 -11.60 -7.95
CA ALA A 62 -0.08 -11.78 -7.33
C ALA A 62 0.38 -10.55 -6.54
N ASN A 63 -0.09 -9.33 -6.93
CA ASN A 63 0.12 -8.09 -6.20
C ASN A 63 -1.04 -7.09 -6.46
N PRO A 64 -2.24 -7.33 -5.89
CA PRO A 64 -3.45 -6.61 -6.24
C PRO A 64 -3.46 -5.14 -5.80
N ASP A 65 -2.61 -4.77 -4.87
CA ASP A 65 -2.52 -3.38 -4.39
C ASP A 65 -1.79 -2.47 -5.37
N GLU A 66 -0.74 -2.97 -6.02
CA GLU A 66 0.11 -2.20 -6.93
C GLU A 66 -0.21 -2.46 -8.40
N ASN A 67 -0.60 -3.70 -8.74
CA ASN A 67 -0.77 -4.18 -10.10
C ASN A 67 -2.25 -4.17 -10.50
N LYS A 68 -2.82 -2.98 -10.65
CA LYS A 68 -4.20 -2.75 -11.11
C LYS A 68 -4.31 -1.44 -11.87
N GLY A 69 -5.32 -1.33 -12.73
CA GLY A 69 -5.57 -0.10 -13.45
C GLY A 69 -6.49 -0.26 -14.67
N ASP A 70 -6.43 0.74 -15.54
CA ASP A 70 -7.07 0.76 -16.84
C ASP A 70 -6.12 0.25 -17.96
N GLY A 71 -6.57 0.33 -19.22
CA GLY A 71 -5.76 -0.09 -20.37
C GLY A 71 -4.48 0.71 -20.53
N ILE A 72 -4.47 2.01 -20.19
CA ILE A 72 -3.27 2.85 -20.27
C ILE A 72 -2.24 2.35 -19.27
N LYS A 73 -2.67 2.09 -18.05
CA LYS A 73 -1.81 1.56 -16.99
C LYS A 73 -1.24 0.19 -17.34
N LEU A 74 -2.00 -0.64 -18.01
CA LEU A 74 -1.53 -1.96 -18.50
C LEU A 74 -0.39 -1.82 -19.52
N VAL A 75 -0.51 -0.88 -20.47
CA VAL A 75 0.54 -0.60 -21.46
C VAL A 75 1.78 -0.01 -20.79
N GLU A 76 1.61 0.93 -19.83
CA GLU A 76 2.72 1.46 -19.04
C GLU A 76 3.54 0.35 -18.38
N PHE A 77 2.86 -0.61 -17.73
CA PHE A 77 3.50 -1.73 -17.06
C PHE A 77 4.18 -2.70 -18.04
N THR A 78 3.49 -3.04 -19.14
CA THR A 78 3.98 -4.06 -20.08
C THR A 78 5.12 -3.56 -20.94
N LEU A 79 5.06 -2.31 -21.42
CA LEU A 79 6.05 -1.74 -22.34
C LEU A 79 7.01 -0.74 -21.66
N THR A 80 6.87 -0.53 -20.35
CA THR A 80 7.70 0.40 -19.58
C THR A 80 7.67 1.83 -20.15
N MET A 81 6.49 2.27 -20.57
CA MET A 81 6.25 3.57 -21.19
C MET A 81 5.75 4.60 -20.15
N ARG A 82 5.88 5.90 -20.47
CA ARG A 82 5.21 6.96 -19.73
C ARG A 82 3.72 7.01 -20.09
N PRO A 83 2.84 7.54 -19.22
CA PRO A 83 1.39 7.56 -19.45
C PRO A 83 0.98 8.15 -20.81
N LEU A 84 1.62 9.23 -21.24
CA LEU A 84 1.34 9.87 -22.53
C LEU A 84 1.77 9.00 -23.71
N GLU A 85 2.91 8.32 -23.61
CA GLU A 85 3.42 7.39 -24.63
C GLU A 85 2.52 6.17 -24.74
N ALA A 86 2.07 5.64 -23.60
CA ALA A 86 1.11 4.54 -23.54
C ALA A 86 -0.24 4.91 -24.20
N ALA A 87 -0.76 6.11 -23.93
CA ALA A 87 -1.98 6.60 -24.54
C ALA A 87 -1.83 6.75 -26.07
N ARG A 88 -0.70 7.27 -26.57
CA ARG A 88 -0.39 7.35 -28.00
C ARG A 88 -0.27 5.97 -28.65
N TYR A 89 0.40 5.03 -27.99
CA TYR A 89 0.49 3.65 -28.45
C TYR A 89 -0.90 3.02 -28.63
N ILE A 90 -1.80 3.21 -27.68
CA ILE A 90 -3.18 2.68 -27.74
C ILE A 90 -3.97 3.28 -28.90
N VAL A 91 -3.83 4.58 -29.15
CA VAL A 91 -4.57 5.29 -30.22
C VAL A 91 -3.93 5.06 -31.60
N GLY A 92 -2.71 4.52 -31.66
CA GLY A 92 -1.98 4.32 -32.92
C GLY A 92 -1.32 5.61 -33.44
N GLU A 93 -1.19 6.64 -32.60
CA GLU A 93 -0.49 7.89 -32.93
C GLU A 93 1.01 7.80 -32.58
N ASN A 94 1.72 6.78 -33.11
CA ASN A 94 3.17 6.68 -32.95
C ASN A 94 3.86 7.43 -34.09
N ALA A 95 4.50 8.53 -33.79
CA ALA A 95 5.56 9.05 -34.62
C ALA A 95 6.81 8.16 -34.42
N ASP A 96 7.27 7.54 -35.47
CA ASP A 96 8.54 6.79 -35.59
C ASP A 96 8.82 5.74 -34.48
N ALA A 97 8.10 4.65 -34.49
CA ALA A 97 8.54 3.44 -33.83
C ALA A 97 9.47 2.68 -34.79
N THR A 98 10.76 2.86 -34.64
CA THR A 98 11.73 1.85 -35.04
C THR A 98 11.29 0.53 -34.42
N GLU A 99 11.05 -0.45 -35.26
CA GLU A 99 10.60 -1.82 -35.02
C GLU A 99 10.91 -2.33 -33.57
N ALA A 100 9.93 -2.29 -32.71
CA ALA A 100 9.95 -3.08 -31.47
C ALA A 100 9.62 -4.53 -31.87
N ARG A 101 10.64 -5.28 -32.31
CA ARG A 101 10.58 -6.75 -32.38
C ARG A 101 10.19 -7.26 -31.00
N PRO A 102 9.24 -8.22 -30.91
CA PRO A 102 9.07 -8.97 -29.68
C PRO A 102 10.40 -9.65 -29.37
N GLN A 103 11.16 -9.13 -28.44
CA GLN A 103 12.37 -9.79 -27.95
C GLN A 103 11.91 -11.04 -27.22
N THR A 104 12.08 -12.19 -27.90
CA THR A 104 12.13 -13.49 -27.24
C THR A 104 13.11 -13.36 -26.09
N CYS A 105 12.58 -13.45 -24.89
CA CYS A 105 13.32 -13.35 -23.64
C CYS A 105 14.26 -14.55 -23.51
N ASN A 106 15.48 -14.40 -23.99
CA ASN A 106 16.62 -15.23 -23.65
C ASN A 106 17.81 -14.32 -23.37
N GLN A 107 17.67 -13.49 -22.38
CA GLN A 107 18.76 -12.99 -21.57
C GLN A 107 18.20 -12.66 -20.19
N ARG A 108 18.65 -13.43 -19.20
CA ARG A 108 18.52 -13.15 -17.78
C ARG A 108 19.06 -11.74 -17.48
N ARG A 109 18.25 -10.73 -17.68
CA ARG A 109 18.26 -9.59 -16.78
C ARG A 109 17.22 -9.94 -15.74
N ALA A 110 17.70 -10.37 -14.58
CA ALA A 110 16.91 -10.27 -13.38
C ALA A 110 16.15 -8.93 -13.51
N HIS A 111 14.82 -8.98 -13.44
CA HIS A 111 14.06 -7.82 -13.04
C HIS A 111 14.62 -7.49 -11.66
N GLU A 112 15.66 -6.68 -11.64
CA GLU A 112 15.82 -5.76 -10.56
C GLU A 112 14.47 -5.05 -10.56
N THR A 113 13.60 -5.48 -9.63
CA THR A 113 12.68 -4.53 -9.04
C THR A 113 13.51 -3.26 -9.04
N ARG A 114 13.08 -2.20 -9.72
CA ARG A 114 13.64 -0.87 -9.48
C ARG A 114 13.42 -0.71 -7.98
N THR A 115 14.37 -1.18 -7.23
CA THR A 115 14.54 -0.89 -5.83
C THR A 115 14.65 0.62 -5.88
N CYS A 116 13.55 1.27 -5.53
CA CYS A 116 13.55 2.71 -5.37
C CYS A 116 14.76 2.93 -4.51
N GLN A 117 15.85 3.44 -5.12
CA GLN A 117 17.10 3.63 -4.39
C GLN A 117 16.74 4.53 -3.23
N TYR A 118 16.77 3.96 -2.06
CA TYR A 118 16.53 4.66 -0.81
C TYR A 118 17.73 4.48 0.09
N SER A 119 17.95 5.44 0.94
CA SER A 119 18.93 5.32 2.01
C SER A 119 18.23 5.46 3.36
N VAL A 120 18.77 4.75 4.34
CA VAL A 120 18.27 4.73 5.71
C VAL A 120 19.27 5.43 6.61
N HIS A 121 18.81 6.40 7.36
CA HIS A 121 19.61 7.22 8.28
C HIS A 121 18.95 7.28 9.66
N ASP A 122 19.68 7.73 10.63
CA ASP A 122 19.10 8.10 11.91
C ASP A 122 18.22 9.34 11.72
N LEU A 123 17.10 9.41 12.44
CA LEU A 123 16.09 10.43 12.27
C LEU A 123 16.56 11.76 12.87
N GLU A 124 17.08 12.65 12.02
CA GLU A 124 17.69 13.91 12.46
C GLU A 124 17.26 15.13 11.63
N HIS A 125 16.68 14.93 10.44
CA HIS A 125 16.33 16.02 9.53
C HIS A 125 15.37 17.01 10.20
N PRO A 126 15.71 18.33 10.27
CA PRO A 126 14.93 19.32 11.00
C PRO A 126 13.45 19.38 10.62
N ALA A 127 13.13 19.30 9.32
CA ALA A 127 11.74 19.34 8.87
C ALA A 127 10.93 18.11 9.29
N LEU A 128 11.56 16.93 9.50
CA LEU A 128 10.88 15.76 10.04
C LEU A 128 10.67 15.87 11.54
N ILE A 129 11.64 16.45 12.25
CA ILE A 129 11.51 16.75 13.69
C ILE A 129 10.42 17.79 13.93
N GLU A 130 10.38 18.85 13.12
CA GLU A 130 9.30 19.85 13.17
C GLU A 130 7.93 19.24 12.87
N TYR A 131 7.85 18.35 11.87
CA TYR A 131 6.62 17.61 11.57
C TYR A 131 6.18 16.74 12.76
N LEU A 132 7.08 15.98 13.40
CA LEU A 132 6.77 15.21 14.60
C LEU A 132 6.29 16.14 15.73
N ALA A 133 6.96 17.26 15.94
CA ALA A 133 6.56 18.25 16.93
C ALA A 133 5.16 18.80 16.64
N SER A 134 4.81 19.09 15.39
CA SER A 134 3.46 19.51 14.99
C SER A 134 2.39 18.44 15.26
N ARG A 135 2.77 17.16 15.17
CA ARG A 135 1.90 16.00 15.44
C ARG A 135 1.93 15.55 16.90
N GLY A 136 2.62 16.26 17.77
CA GLY A 136 2.66 15.97 19.18
C GLY A 136 3.61 14.87 19.61
N ILE A 137 4.43 14.41 18.73
CA ILE A 137 5.33 13.30 19.02
C ILE A 137 6.71 13.84 19.41
N PRO A 138 7.23 13.50 20.60
CA PRO A 138 8.59 13.84 20.98
C PRO A 138 9.62 13.18 20.07
N ASP A 139 10.61 13.95 19.60
CA ASP A 139 11.68 13.43 18.75
C ASP A 139 12.43 12.26 19.39
N LYS A 140 12.70 12.34 20.71
CA LYS A 140 13.35 11.25 21.46
C LYS A 140 12.59 9.93 21.43
N LEU A 141 11.26 9.97 21.37
CA LEU A 141 10.42 8.79 21.24
C LEU A 141 10.51 8.23 19.81
N ALA A 142 10.31 9.10 18.81
CA ALA A 142 10.34 8.70 17.42
C ALA A 142 11.71 8.15 16.96
N LYS A 143 12.81 8.76 17.43
CA LYS A 143 14.19 8.31 17.12
C LYS A 143 14.50 6.88 17.57
N LYS A 144 13.79 6.37 18.58
CA LYS A 144 13.96 4.99 19.06
C LYS A 144 13.29 3.96 18.16
N LEU A 145 12.24 4.36 17.44
CA LEU A 145 11.34 3.44 16.74
C LEU A 145 11.31 3.66 15.23
N CYS A 146 11.72 4.83 14.77
CA CYS A 146 11.69 5.23 13.37
C CYS A 146 13.09 5.52 12.84
N LYS A 147 13.20 5.51 11.52
CA LYS A 147 14.39 5.93 10.78
C LYS A 147 14.03 7.08 9.85
N GLU A 148 15.04 7.80 9.41
CA GLU A 148 14.91 8.74 8.31
C GLU A 148 15.18 7.99 7.00
N ILE A 149 14.22 8.07 6.06
CA ILE A 149 14.30 7.38 4.79
C ILE A 149 14.34 8.40 3.67
N HIS A 150 15.40 8.39 2.88
CA HIS A 150 15.52 9.22 1.69
C HIS A 150 15.13 8.41 0.45
N VAL A 151 14.23 8.98 -0.35
CA VAL A 151 13.75 8.40 -1.62
C VAL A 151 13.87 9.47 -2.69
N GLY A 152 14.91 9.41 -3.50
CA GLY A 152 15.25 10.46 -4.46
C GLY A 152 15.56 11.79 -3.75
N ARG A 153 14.74 12.82 -4.01
CA ARG A 153 14.88 14.15 -3.36
C ARG A 153 13.99 14.33 -2.13
N LEU A 154 13.20 13.31 -1.78
CA LEU A 154 12.25 13.37 -0.67
C LEU A 154 12.79 12.59 0.52
N PHE A 155 12.46 13.06 1.70
CA PHE A 155 12.81 12.40 2.96
C PHE A 155 11.54 12.19 3.80
N TYR A 156 11.54 11.13 4.59
CA TYR A 156 10.40 10.65 5.34
C TYR A 156 10.81 10.11 6.70
N ILE A 157 9.87 10.15 7.64
CA ILE A 157 9.90 9.30 8.83
C ILE A 157 9.51 7.90 8.38
N GLY A 158 10.38 6.92 8.55
CA GLY A 158 10.15 5.53 8.19
C GLY A 158 9.93 4.68 9.43
N PHE A 159 8.75 4.08 9.54
CA PHE A 159 8.44 3.11 10.58
C PHE A 159 8.58 1.70 10.00
N PRO A 160 9.43 0.82 10.59
CA PRO A 160 9.72 -0.47 10.02
C PRO A 160 8.52 -1.41 10.11
N SER A 161 8.26 -2.16 9.04
CA SER A 161 7.30 -3.25 9.02
C SER A 161 8.00 -4.60 9.04
N GLN A 162 7.27 -5.66 9.37
CA GLN A 162 7.74 -7.03 9.15
C GLN A 162 8.14 -7.20 7.68
N ASN A 163 9.12 -8.04 7.38
CA ASN A 163 9.68 -8.28 6.04
C ASN A 163 10.57 -7.14 5.49
N GLY A 164 11.05 -6.22 6.32
CA GLY A 164 12.06 -5.25 5.95
C GLY A 164 11.56 -4.06 5.13
N GLY A 165 10.24 -3.84 5.09
CA GLY A 165 9.64 -2.63 4.52
C GLY A 165 9.53 -1.48 5.53
N TYR A 166 9.05 -0.33 5.05
CA TYR A 166 8.79 0.85 5.87
C TYR A 166 7.47 1.51 5.49
N GLU A 167 6.71 1.92 6.50
CA GLU A 167 5.67 2.92 6.32
C GLU A 167 6.28 4.31 6.47
N LEU A 168 6.05 5.15 5.47
CA LEU A 168 6.68 6.43 5.31
C LEU A 168 5.69 7.57 5.56
N ARG A 169 6.10 8.57 6.34
CA ARG A 169 5.30 9.76 6.61
C ARG A 169 6.15 11.03 6.57
N ASN A 170 5.61 12.06 5.97
CA ASN A 170 6.10 13.43 6.11
C ASN A 170 4.93 14.40 5.97
N LYS A 171 5.22 15.72 5.94
CA LYS A 171 4.20 16.76 5.78
C LYS A 171 3.41 16.66 4.46
N LEU A 172 3.99 16.03 3.42
CA LEU A 172 3.38 15.92 2.09
C LEU A 172 2.44 14.70 1.97
N GLY A 173 2.53 13.72 2.86
CA GLY A 173 1.66 12.56 2.83
C GLY A 173 2.27 11.27 3.36
N LYS A 174 1.58 10.17 3.05
CA LYS A 174 1.96 8.80 3.42
C LYS A 174 2.38 7.97 2.21
N ARG A 175 3.29 7.03 2.42
CA ARG A 175 3.81 6.12 1.41
C ARG A 175 4.26 4.82 2.06
N THR A 176 4.27 3.72 1.30
CA THR A 176 4.86 2.45 1.72
C THR A 176 6.12 2.19 0.90
N LEU A 177 7.17 1.72 1.53
CA LEU A 177 8.38 1.24 0.89
C LEU A 177 8.49 -0.27 1.10
N GLY A 178 8.56 -1.03 0.01
CA GLY A 178 8.46 -2.48 0.05
C GLY A 178 7.01 -2.99 0.12
N LYS A 179 6.82 -4.20 0.60
CA LYS A 179 5.48 -4.79 0.72
C LYS A 179 4.78 -4.29 1.99
N LYS A 180 3.52 -3.87 1.86
CA LYS A 180 2.68 -3.57 3.03
C LYS A 180 2.56 -4.78 3.94
N ASN A 181 2.92 -4.60 5.19
CA ASN A 181 2.83 -5.62 6.21
C ASN A 181 2.60 -5.00 7.59
N LEU A 182 2.30 -5.86 8.57
CA LEU A 182 2.21 -5.46 9.96
C LEU A 182 3.55 -4.95 10.47
N SER A 183 3.50 -4.07 11.46
CA SER A 183 4.62 -3.82 12.37
C SER A 183 4.26 -4.38 13.72
N VAL A 184 5.11 -5.20 14.30
CA VAL A 184 4.84 -5.86 15.58
C VAL A 184 6.00 -5.60 16.54
N LEU A 185 5.68 -5.16 17.76
CA LEU A 185 6.64 -4.89 18.82
C LEU A 185 6.12 -5.51 20.14
N GLY A 186 7.03 -6.08 20.91
CA GLY A 186 6.67 -6.78 22.16
C GLY A 186 6.09 -8.17 21.91
N THR A 187 5.93 -8.93 23.00
CA THR A 187 5.50 -10.34 22.96
C THR A 187 4.49 -10.68 24.06
N GLY A 188 3.89 -9.66 24.69
CA GLY A 188 2.96 -9.84 25.82
C GLY A 188 1.67 -10.56 25.46
N ASP A 189 0.94 -10.95 26.50
CA ASP A 189 -0.37 -11.65 26.42
C ASP A 189 -1.54 -10.68 26.20
N LYS A 190 -1.31 -9.39 26.26
CA LYS A 190 -2.26 -8.36 25.86
C LYS A 190 -1.78 -7.73 24.55
N ALA A 191 -2.69 -7.39 23.66
CA ALA A 191 -2.35 -6.75 22.40
C ALA A 191 -3.03 -5.39 22.27
N ILE A 192 -2.34 -4.44 21.65
CA ILE A 192 -2.88 -3.14 21.26
C ILE A 192 -2.68 -2.98 19.77
N ILE A 193 -3.77 -2.76 19.03
CA ILE A 193 -3.78 -2.70 17.56
C ILE A 193 -4.09 -1.27 17.12
N PHE A 194 -3.24 -0.73 16.25
CA PHE A 194 -3.37 0.60 15.66
C PHE A 194 -3.54 0.51 14.15
N GLU A 195 -4.25 1.46 13.55
CA GLU A 195 -4.30 1.55 12.09
C GLU A 195 -2.98 2.08 11.53
N GLY A 196 -2.46 3.17 12.09
CA GLY A 196 -1.23 3.85 11.67
C GLY A 196 -0.17 3.98 12.76
N PHE A 197 1.09 4.14 12.36
CA PHE A 197 2.18 4.29 13.34
C PHE A 197 2.17 5.64 14.06
N MET A 198 1.49 6.67 13.52
CA MET A 198 1.36 7.95 14.23
C MET A 198 0.49 7.80 15.48
N ASP A 199 -0.56 6.97 15.41
CA ASP A 199 -1.44 6.66 16.54
C ASP A 199 -0.73 5.81 17.57
N PHE A 200 0.07 4.83 17.11
CA PHE A 200 0.96 4.07 17.98
C PHE A 200 1.95 4.97 18.74
N LEU A 201 2.60 5.92 18.06
CA LEU A 201 3.49 6.88 18.72
C LEU A 201 2.75 7.81 19.67
N SER A 202 1.51 8.19 19.34
CA SER A 202 0.64 8.98 20.20
C SER A 202 0.28 8.23 21.48
N HIS A 203 -0.09 6.97 21.34
CA HIS A 203 -0.37 6.09 22.47
C HIS A 203 0.85 5.95 23.40
N LEU A 204 2.03 5.70 22.83
CA LEU A 204 3.26 5.60 23.61
C LEU A 204 3.60 6.91 24.33
N ARG A 205 3.28 8.06 23.76
CA ARG A 205 3.45 9.34 24.42
C ARG A 205 2.52 9.51 25.61
N ILE A 206 1.27 9.07 25.48
CA ILE A 206 0.22 9.26 26.50
C ILE A 206 0.37 8.27 27.65
N TYR A 207 0.53 7.00 27.31
CA TYR A 207 0.48 5.88 28.25
C TYR A 207 1.85 5.25 28.55
N GLY A 208 2.89 5.61 27.79
CA GLY A 208 4.20 4.97 27.88
C GLY A 208 4.24 3.59 27.21
N TYR A 209 5.40 2.94 27.30
CA TYR A 209 5.58 1.57 26.83
C TYR A 209 5.22 0.57 27.93
N LEU A 210 4.30 -0.31 27.65
CA LEU A 210 3.84 -1.36 28.55
C LEU A 210 4.52 -2.68 28.16
N ALA A 211 5.37 -3.20 29.03
CA ALA A 211 6.24 -4.35 28.71
C ALA A 211 5.47 -5.68 28.55
N ASP A 212 4.28 -5.80 29.14
CA ASP A 212 3.39 -6.96 29.06
C ASP A 212 2.45 -6.93 27.85
N HIS A 213 2.64 -5.94 26.94
CA HIS A 213 1.80 -5.77 25.75
C HIS A 213 2.54 -6.11 24.47
N ARG A 214 1.75 -6.55 23.49
CA ARG A 214 2.15 -6.71 22.09
C ARG A 214 1.49 -5.62 21.28
N TYR A 215 2.29 -4.74 20.69
CA TYR A 215 1.82 -3.64 19.85
C TYR A 215 1.81 -4.08 18.40
N ILE A 216 0.69 -3.90 17.72
CA ILE A 216 0.52 -4.23 16.30
C ILE A 216 0.04 -2.99 15.57
N VAL A 217 0.78 -2.56 14.55
CA VAL A 217 0.35 -1.51 13.64
C VAL A 217 -0.04 -2.17 12.32
N LEU A 218 -1.28 -1.97 11.90
CA LEU A 218 -1.82 -2.54 10.67
C LEU A 218 -1.11 -2.00 9.43
N ASN A 219 -0.73 -0.72 9.48
CA ASN A 219 -0.20 0.03 8.32
C ASN A 219 -1.21 0.15 7.15
N SER A 220 -2.28 -0.60 7.19
CA SER A 220 -3.45 -0.53 6.33
C SER A 220 -4.52 -1.48 6.84
N VAL A 221 -5.78 -1.11 6.78
CA VAL A 221 -6.93 -1.98 7.12
C VAL A 221 -6.96 -3.28 6.30
N CYS A 222 -6.35 -3.31 5.11
CA CYS A 222 -6.19 -4.53 4.30
C CYS A 222 -5.36 -5.63 5.00
N ASN A 223 -4.62 -5.30 6.05
CA ASN A 223 -3.79 -6.25 6.80
C ASN A 223 -4.52 -6.89 8.01
N VAL A 224 -5.81 -6.67 8.19
CA VAL A 224 -6.61 -7.26 9.29
C VAL A 224 -6.46 -8.79 9.34
N GLU A 225 -6.54 -9.48 8.20
CA GLU A 225 -6.37 -10.94 8.14
C GLU A 225 -4.99 -11.39 8.63
N LYS A 226 -3.95 -10.60 8.38
CA LYS A 226 -2.59 -10.91 8.86
C LYS A 226 -2.46 -10.83 10.38
N VAL A 227 -3.31 -10.04 11.05
CA VAL A 227 -3.35 -10.03 12.52
C VAL A 227 -3.84 -11.38 13.04
N ILE A 228 -4.88 -11.92 12.42
CA ILE A 228 -5.45 -13.21 12.78
C ILE A 228 -4.43 -14.33 12.54
N GLU A 229 -3.76 -14.30 11.37
CA GLU A 229 -2.67 -15.21 11.07
C GLU A 229 -1.52 -15.09 12.08
N HIS A 230 -1.15 -13.86 12.45
CA HIS A 230 -0.11 -13.61 13.45
C HIS A 230 -0.48 -14.22 14.81
N PHE A 231 -1.72 -14.02 15.27
CA PHE A 231 -2.17 -14.61 16.53
C PHE A 231 -2.26 -16.13 16.49
N ASN A 232 -2.64 -16.71 15.36
CA ASN A 232 -2.64 -18.17 15.17
C ASN A 232 -1.24 -18.78 15.25
N ILE A 233 -0.22 -18.04 14.81
CA ILE A 233 1.19 -18.50 14.82
C ILE A 233 1.86 -18.26 16.18
N PHE A 234 1.67 -17.06 16.75
CA PHE A 234 2.43 -16.59 17.91
C PHE A 234 1.63 -16.60 19.23
N GLY A 235 0.42 -17.15 19.20
CA GLY A 235 -0.49 -17.25 20.33
C GLY A 235 -1.52 -16.12 20.38
N MET A 236 -2.77 -16.50 20.64
CA MET A 236 -3.89 -15.58 20.85
C MET A 236 -3.68 -14.82 22.16
N PRO A 237 -3.74 -13.48 22.18
CA PRO A 237 -3.69 -12.71 23.42
C PRO A 237 -4.96 -12.92 24.25
N GLN A 238 -4.90 -12.64 25.54
CA GLN A 238 -6.07 -12.70 26.41
C GLN A 238 -7.01 -11.50 26.20
N HIS A 239 -6.43 -10.35 25.85
CA HIS A 239 -7.12 -9.08 25.68
C HIS A 239 -6.52 -8.30 24.53
N VAL A 240 -7.38 -7.66 23.74
CA VAL A 240 -7.03 -6.83 22.59
C VAL A 240 -7.73 -5.48 22.69
N GLU A 241 -6.97 -4.40 22.62
CA GLU A 241 -7.48 -3.04 22.45
C GLU A 241 -7.33 -2.61 20.99
N LEU A 242 -8.41 -2.08 20.39
CA LEU A 242 -8.44 -1.57 19.03
C LEU A 242 -8.41 -0.04 19.05
N TRP A 243 -7.35 0.55 18.53
CA TRP A 243 -7.15 1.99 18.37
C TRP A 243 -7.11 2.32 16.88
N LEU A 244 -8.26 2.11 16.18
CA LEU A 244 -8.41 2.26 14.75
C LEU A 244 -9.11 3.58 14.41
N ASP A 245 -8.98 4.04 13.17
CA ASP A 245 -9.57 5.30 12.72
C ASP A 245 -11.10 5.29 12.86
N ASN A 246 -11.70 6.43 13.22
CA ASN A 246 -13.15 6.64 13.35
C ASN A 246 -13.86 6.81 12.01
N ASP A 247 -13.27 6.34 10.92
CA ASP A 247 -13.88 6.29 9.60
C ASP A 247 -14.60 4.96 9.31
N GLU A 248 -15.19 4.83 8.14
CA GLU A 248 -15.90 3.60 7.76
C GLU A 248 -14.96 2.39 7.67
N ALA A 249 -13.73 2.59 7.18
CA ALA A 249 -12.76 1.52 6.99
C ALA A 249 -12.24 0.99 8.34
N GLY A 250 -11.92 1.90 9.27
CA GLY A 250 -11.50 1.54 10.63
C GLY A 250 -12.60 0.83 11.41
N ARG A 251 -13.85 1.31 11.33
CA ARG A 251 -15.01 0.64 11.97
C ARG A 251 -15.24 -0.77 11.42
N ASN A 252 -15.17 -0.96 10.10
CA ASN A 252 -15.31 -2.27 9.48
C ASN A 252 -14.18 -3.22 9.89
N ALA A 253 -12.96 -2.70 10.03
CA ALA A 253 -11.82 -3.45 10.54
C ALA A 253 -12.02 -3.86 12.00
N ALA A 254 -12.54 -2.96 12.86
CA ALA A 254 -12.86 -3.26 14.25
C ALA A 254 -13.91 -4.36 14.38
N VAL A 255 -14.99 -4.28 13.62
CA VAL A 255 -16.03 -5.34 13.57
C VAL A 255 -15.41 -6.67 13.13
N THR A 256 -14.61 -6.68 12.07
CA THR A 256 -13.96 -7.89 11.57
C THR A 256 -13.05 -8.55 12.60
N LEU A 257 -12.25 -7.76 13.32
CA LEU A 257 -11.39 -8.27 14.38
C LEU A 257 -12.21 -8.78 15.57
N SER A 258 -13.25 -8.05 15.99
CA SER A 258 -14.12 -8.47 17.08
C SER A 258 -14.85 -9.79 16.79
N ASP A 259 -15.28 -10.00 15.55
CA ASP A 259 -15.98 -11.23 15.15
C ASP A 259 -15.06 -12.45 15.02
N LYS A 260 -13.78 -12.23 14.64
CA LYS A 260 -12.85 -13.32 14.33
C LYS A 260 -11.91 -13.71 15.48
N LEU A 261 -11.67 -12.79 16.42
CA LEU A 261 -10.81 -13.06 17.56
C LEU A 261 -11.62 -13.74 18.69
N THR A 262 -11.05 -14.76 19.29
CA THR A 262 -11.69 -15.55 20.36
C THR A 262 -11.32 -15.08 21.77
N CYS A 263 -10.78 -13.87 21.90
CA CYS A 263 -10.39 -13.24 23.16
C CYS A 263 -11.28 -12.02 23.46
N ILE A 264 -11.02 -11.35 24.58
CA ILE A 264 -11.69 -10.09 24.92
C ILE A 264 -11.17 -9.00 23.96
N VAL A 265 -12.07 -8.33 23.23
CA VAL A 265 -11.75 -7.23 22.32
C VAL A 265 -12.48 -5.97 22.78
N GLU A 266 -11.75 -4.90 22.99
CA GLU A 266 -12.27 -3.58 23.34
C GLU A 266 -11.98 -2.58 22.21
N ASP A 267 -13.03 -1.92 21.71
CA ASP A 267 -12.90 -0.82 20.73
C ASP A 267 -12.73 0.51 21.49
N MET A 268 -11.56 1.10 21.34
CA MET A 268 -11.16 2.34 22.02
C MET A 268 -11.53 3.61 21.24
N ALA A 269 -12.24 3.51 20.12
CA ALA A 269 -12.61 4.62 19.26
C ALA A 269 -13.36 5.77 19.98
N SER A 270 -14.12 5.44 21.02
CA SER A 270 -14.82 6.43 21.86
C SER A 270 -13.89 7.34 22.66
N VAL A 271 -12.66 6.91 22.95
CA VAL A 271 -11.68 7.65 23.75
C VAL A 271 -11.23 8.93 23.06
N TYR A 272 -11.12 8.90 21.75
CA TYR A 272 -10.69 10.04 20.93
C TYR A 272 -11.81 10.66 20.09
N ALA A 273 -13.06 10.25 20.28
CA ALA A 273 -14.19 10.94 19.65
C ALA A 273 -14.27 12.41 20.11
N PRO A 274 -14.60 13.39 19.25
CA PRO A 274 -15.11 13.23 17.86
C PRO A 274 -14.01 13.21 16.78
N TYR A 275 -12.74 13.07 17.16
CA TYR A 275 -11.61 13.06 16.21
C TYR A 275 -11.55 11.74 15.45
N ASN A 276 -10.96 11.79 14.25
CA ASN A 276 -10.84 10.62 13.40
C ASN A 276 -9.86 9.59 13.95
N ASP A 277 -8.75 10.04 14.52
CA ASP A 277 -7.70 9.18 15.05
C ASP A 277 -7.14 9.71 16.39
N LEU A 278 -6.37 8.87 17.06
CA LEU A 278 -5.76 9.21 18.35
C LEU A 278 -4.74 10.35 18.22
N ASN A 279 -4.04 10.44 17.09
CA ASN A 279 -3.07 11.51 16.91
C ASN A 279 -3.74 12.87 16.68
N ASP A 280 -4.85 12.94 15.98
CA ASP A 280 -5.63 14.17 15.81
C ASP A 280 -6.21 14.63 17.16
N TRP A 281 -6.71 13.70 17.98
CA TRP A 281 -7.12 14.01 19.36
C TRP A 281 -5.96 14.54 20.19
N LEU A 282 -4.79 13.90 20.14
CA LEU A 282 -3.59 14.33 20.86
C LEU A 282 -3.16 15.76 20.46
N VAL A 283 -3.23 16.10 19.17
CA VAL A 283 -2.89 17.44 18.67
C VAL A 283 -3.88 18.49 19.17
N ALA A 284 -5.16 18.17 19.20
CA ALA A 284 -6.21 19.09 19.64
C ALA A 284 -6.27 19.27 21.17
N SER A 285 -5.75 18.31 21.93
CA SER A 285 -5.76 18.33 23.41
C SER A 285 -4.54 19.01 24.04
N ARG A 286 -3.75 19.74 23.25
CA ARG A 286 -2.52 20.43 23.70
C ARG A 286 -2.77 21.81 24.24
#